data_437db8ebe155a27c8874ccddb5236fd7
#
_entry.id   437db8ebe155a27c8874ccddb5236fd7
#
_cell.length_a   1.000
_cell.length_b   1.000
_cell.length_c   1.000
_cell.angle_alpha   90.00
_cell.angle_beta   90.00
_cell.angle_gamma   90.00
#
_symmetry.space_group_name_H-M   'P 1'
#
loop_
_entity.id
_entity.type
_entity.pdbx_description
1 polymer ?
#
loop_
_entity_poly.entity_id
_entity_poly.type
_entity_poly.pdbx_seq_one_letter_code
_entity_poly.pdbx_strand_id
1 'polypeptide(L)'
;MKKLLSVLLLFVLAVPLFAQEGDEVGWVGRFGAAGGVAPIFVFPNIDQINTQVEKMGIGKLSSSGTFAIGGSGYIYIMLVDNLRIGGIGFSGSNSSSGSVGGLNKEVKYNYGLGGITVEYSLPFIKSIAVSVGAILGAGSSSVEIYQNSGSFTWNNVWDKVNGGNVMTNQVSDKITNSFFTIAPTLNVDIPISRFVAFRVGGGYITTIGSSWKINNDQTINNVPSDLTSNSFFIQTGIYFGLFAF
;
A
#
# COMPACT_ATOMS: atom_id res chain seq x y z
N MET A 1 -9.03 -12.69 14.27
CA MET A 1 -8.05 -11.62 14.48
C MET A 1 -7.17 -11.82 15.73
N LYS A 2 -7.71 -12.03 16.95
CA LYS A 2 -6.88 -12.24 18.17
C LYS A 2 -5.89 -13.40 18.07
N LYS A 3 -6.27 -14.53 17.45
CA LYS A 3 -5.39 -15.70 17.28
C LYS A 3 -4.23 -15.45 16.29
N LEU A 4 -4.45 -14.62 15.25
CA LEU A 4 -3.40 -14.27 14.29
C LEU A 4 -2.35 -13.34 14.92
N LEU A 5 -2.82 -12.38 15.74
CA LEU A 5 -1.95 -11.48 16.50
C LEU A 5 -1.10 -12.23 17.52
N SER A 6 -1.66 -13.25 18.18
CA SER A 6 -0.93 -14.10 19.13
C SER A 6 0.14 -14.94 18.44
N VAL A 7 -0.11 -15.45 17.25
CA VAL A 7 0.88 -16.21 16.46
C VAL A 7 2.00 -15.29 15.98
N LEU A 8 1.68 -14.07 15.53
CA LEU A 8 2.67 -13.06 15.13
C LEU A 8 3.55 -12.64 16.32
N LEU A 9 2.95 -12.45 17.50
CA LEU A 9 3.66 -12.11 18.74
C LEU A 9 4.58 -13.26 19.21
N LEU A 10 4.13 -14.51 19.08
CA LEU A 10 4.93 -15.69 19.41
C LEU A 10 6.13 -15.83 18.45
N PHE A 11 5.97 -15.50 17.17
CA PHE A 11 7.06 -15.49 16.20
C PHE A 11 8.11 -14.43 16.53
N VAL A 12 7.68 -13.22 16.91
CA VAL A 12 8.59 -12.13 17.32
C VAL A 12 9.36 -12.46 18.62
N LEU A 13 8.74 -13.19 19.55
CA LEU A 13 9.37 -13.60 20.82
C LEU A 13 10.27 -14.84 20.67
N ALA A 14 10.07 -15.66 19.64
CA ALA A 14 10.89 -16.85 19.41
C ALA A 14 12.23 -16.55 18.68
N VAL A 15 12.34 -15.42 17.99
CA VAL A 15 13.53 -15.02 17.22
C VAL A 15 14.80 -14.93 18.07
N PRO A 16 14.81 -14.42 19.33
CA PRO A 16 16.03 -14.37 20.13
C PRO A 16 16.54 -15.74 20.60
N LEU A 17 15.72 -16.79 20.58
CA LEU A 17 16.11 -18.12 21.03
C LEU A 17 16.98 -18.90 20.04
N PHE A 18 16.98 -18.51 18.77
CA PHE A 18 17.79 -19.15 17.71
C PHE A 18 19.09 -18.38 17.38
N ALA A 19 19.29 -17.22 18.00
CA ALA A 19 20.44 -16.34 17.74
C ALA A 19 21.66 -16.64 18.60
N GLN A 20 21.69 -17.76 19.36
CA GLN A 20 22.71 -18.00 20.39
C GLN A 20 23.85 -18.93 19.99
N GLU A 21 23.94 -19.43 18.77
CA GLU A 21 25.13 -20.22 18.36
C GLU A 21 25.61 -19.79 16.97
N GLY A 22 26.76 -19.13 16.95
CA GLY A 22 27.61 -19.00 15.78
C GLY A 22 27.72 -17.63 15.18
N ASP A 23 28.89 -17.05 15.33
CA ASP A 23 29.43 -15.82 14.73
C ASP A 23 28.67 -14.52 15.07
N GLU A 24 29.42 -13.58 15.63
CA GLU A 24 28.94 -12.24 15.99
C GLU A 24 28.27 -11.53 14.81
N VAL A 25 26.95 -11.71 14.69
CA VAL A 25 26.11 -10.90 13.80
C VAL A 25 25.92 -9.53 14.46
N GLY A 26 27.02 -8.80 14.59
CA GLY A 26 27.06 -7.55 15.35
C GLY A 26 27.25 -6.30 14.49
N TRP A 27 27.24 -6.44 13.17
CA TRP A 27 27.55 -5.32 12.27
C TRP A 27 26.47 -5.19 11.22
N VAL A 28 25.87 -4.01 11.17
CA VAL A 28 25.04 -3.62 10.01
C VAL A 28 25.97 -3.52 8.81
N GLY A 29 25.76 -4.36 7.82
CA GLY A 29 26.54 -4.32 6.59
C GLY A 29 26.52 -2.93 5.98
N ARG A 30 27.71 -2.36 5.78
CA ARG A 30 27.87 -1.07 5.13
C ARG A 30 27.94 -1.19 3.62
N PHE A 31 27.94 -2.40 3.13
CA PHE A 31 28.01 -2.75 1.73
C PHE A 31 27.05 -3.90 1.45
N GLY A 32 26.22 -3.81 0.41
CA GLY A 32 25.35 -4.89 0.04
C GLY A 32 24.15 -4.43 -0.78
N ALA A 33 23.34 -5.43 -1.15
CA ALA A 33 22.08 -5.24 -1.82
C ALA A 33 21.07 -6.21 -1.22
N ALA A 34 19.86 -5.77 -1.03
CA ALA A 34 18.78 -6.62 -0.54
C ALA A 34 17.46 -6.28 -1.22
N GLY A 35 16.61 -7.29 -1.34
CA GLY A 35 15.25 -7.13 -1.81
C GLY A 35 14.32 -8.15 -1.18
N GLY A 36 13.05 -7.81 -1.09
CA GLY A 36 12.09 -8.66 -0.43
C GLY A 36 10.64 -8.29 -0.68
N VAL A 37 9.77 -9.12 -0.09
CA VAL A 37 8.33 -8.89 -0.08
C VAL A 37 7.98 -8.02 1.11
N ALA A 38 7.14 -7.02 0.87
CA ALA A 38 6.72 -6.04 1.85
C ALA A 38 5.18 -6.03 2.00
N PRO A 39 4.62 -6.70 3.00
CA PRO A 39 3.27 -6.42 3.47
C PRO A 39 3.20 -5.00 4.04
N ILE A 40 2.21 -4.24 3.58
CA ILE A 40 2.06 -2.82 3.90
C ILE A 40 0.61 -2.57 4.33
N PHE A 41 0.42 -1.78 5.39
CA PHE A 41 -0.87 -1.23 5.77
C PHE A 41 -0.89 0.26 5.47
N VAL A 42 -1.80 0.67 4.62
CA VAL A 42 -2.01 2.07 4.23
C VAL A 42 -3.28 2.58 4.91
N PHE A 43 -3.23 3.77 5.51
CA PHE A 43 -4.35 4.41 6.20
C PHE A 43 -4.82 5.64 5.40
N PRO A 44 -5.53 5.44 4.28
CA PRO A 44 -5.98 6.54 3.45
C PRO A 44 -7.11 7.31 4.12
N ASN A 45 -7.21 8.61 3.83
CA ASN A 45 -8.39 9.39 4.21
C ASN A 45 -9.52 9.08 3.21
N ILE A 46 -10.46 8.22 3.64
CA ILE A 46 -11.61 7.80 2.83
C ILE A 46 -12.96 8.29 3.41
N ASP A 47 -12.96 9.25 4.31
CA ASP A 47 -14.18 9.71 5.00
C ASP A 47 -15.22 10.27 4.02
N GLN A 48 -14.77 11.05 3.04
CA GLN A 48 -15.67 11.58 1.99
C GLN A 48 -16.28 10.47 1.14
N ILE A 49 -15.49 9.42 0.84
CA ILE A 49 -15.97 8.25 0.12
C ILE A 49 -16.98 7.50 0.99
N ASN A 50 -16.67 7.27 2.25
CA ASN A 50 -17.56 6.60 3.20
C ASN A 50 -18.88 7.33 3.40
N THR A 51 -18.88 8.66 3.37
CA THR A 51 -20.11 9.48 3.40
C THR A 51 -21.03 9.15 2.22
N GLN A 52 -20.49 8.92 1.03
CA GLN A 52 -21.29 8.52 -0.13
C GLN A 52 -21.71 7.03 -0.07
N VAL A 53 -20.84 6.17 0.42
CA VAL A 53 -21.12 4.74 0.61
C VAL A 53 -22.30 4.53 1.56
N GLU A 54 -22.39 5.30 2.65
CA GLU A 54 -23.52 5.26 3.57
C GLU A 54 -24.84 5.63 2.91
N LYS A 55 -24.84 6.67 2.04
CA LYS A 55 -26.04 7.05 1.28
C LYS A 55 -26.49 5.97 0.32
N MET A 56 -25.60 5.09 -0.11
CA MET A 56 -25.99 3.92 -0.91
C MET A 56 -26.71 2.84 -0.09
N GLY A 57 -26.69 2.95 1.24
CA GLY A 57 -27.32 1.97 2.17
C GLY A 57 -26.50 0.71 2.40
N ILE A 58 -25.22 0.69 2.02
CA ILE A 58 -24.30 -0.42 2.29
C ILE A 58 -23.33 -0.04 3.43
N GLY A 59 -22.58 -1.02 3.96
CA GLY A 59 -21.60 -0.79 5.00
C GLY A 59 -20.44 0.09 4.52
N LYS A 60 -19.80 0.82 5.43
CA LYS A 60 -18.60 1.61 5.12
C LYS A 60 -17.43 0.74 4.67
N LEU A 61 -16.56 1.31 3.87
CA LEU A 61 -15.20 0.80 3.69
C LEU A 61 -14.45 0.84 5.04
N SER A 62 -13.61 -0.15 5.30
CA SER A 62 -12.85 -0.19 6.56
C SER A 62 -11.92 1.01 6.69
N SER A 63 -12.06 1.76 7.76
CA SER A 63 -11.16 2.86 8.14
C SER A 63 -9.92 2.36 8.91
N SER A 64 -9.86 1.07 9.26
CA SER A 64 -8.74 0.47 10.00
C SER A 64 -7.47 0.27 9.15
N GLY A 65 -7.46 0.81 7.94
CA GLY A 65 -6.39 0.67 6.97
C GLY A 65 -6.71 -0.33 5.86
N THR A 66 -6.00 -0.19 4.77
CA THR A 66 -6.06 -1.07 3.60
C THR A 66 -4.80 -1.91 3.58
N PHE A 67 -4.98 -3.23 3.57
CA PHE A 67 -3.85 -4.14 3.38
C PHE A 67 -3.39 -4.06 1.92
N ALA A 68 -2.10 -3.86 1.74
CA ALA A 68 -1.41 -3.86 0.46
C ALA A 68 -0.26 -4.86 0.50
N ILE A 69 0.06 -5.41 -0.65
CA ILE A 69 1.23 -6.25 -0.83
C ILE A 69 2.13 -5.63 -1.89
N GLY A 70 3.42 -5.74 -1.68
CA GLY A 70 4.40 -5.20 -2.58
C GLY A 70 5.77 -5.81 -2.40
N GLY A 71 6.73 -5.18 -3.03
CA GLY A 71 8.14 -5.51 -2.88
C GLY A 71 8.97 -4.24 -2.78
N SER A 72 10.11 -4.36 -2.15
CA SER A 72 11.10 -3.30 -2.13
C SER A 72 12.51 -3.90 -2.07
N GLY A 73 13.48 -3.08 -2.44
CA GLY A 73 14.87 -3.47 -2.39
C GLY A 73 15.77 -2.24 -2.41
N TYR A 74 17.01 -2.43 -2.01
CA TYR A 74 18.01 -1.36 -1.97
C TYR A 74 19.41 -1.89 -2.22
N ILE A 75 20.27 -0.97 -2.60
CA ILE A 75 21.71 -1.16 -2.67
C ILE A 75 22.39 -0.05 -1.86
N TYR A 76 23.52 -0.37 -1.23
CA TYR A 76 24.38 0.65 -0.63
C TYR A 76 25.21 1.33 -1.70
N ILE A 77 25.32 2.65 -1.61
CA ILE A 77 26.16 3.44 -2.52
C ILE A 77 27.55 3.61 -1.89
N MET A 78 28.56 3.05 -2.55
CA MET A 78 29.95 3.08 -2.05
C MET A 78 30.58 4.48 -1.98
N LEU A 79 30.00 5.46 -2.69
CA LEU A 79 30.52 6.84 -2.73
C LEU A 79 30.14 7.65 -1.49
N VAL A 80 29.09 7.27 -0.79
CA VAL A 80 28.59 7.94 0.41
C VAL A 80 28.31 6.89 1.47
N ASP A 81 29.03 6.97 2.58
CA ASP A 81 28.84 6.02 3.67
C ASP A 81 27.40 6.02 4.18
N ASN A 82 26.88 4.83 4.44
CA ASN A 82 25.55 4.60 5.00
C ASN A 82 24.37 5.02 4.11
N LEU A 83 24.60 5.47 2.89
CA LEU A 83 23.55 5.82 1.95
C LEU A 83 23.07 4.60 1.18
N ARG A 84 21.74 4.41 1.13
CA ARG A 84 21.09 3.39 0.35
C ARG A 84 20.16 4.03 -0.67
N ILE A 85 20.17 3.51 -1.89
CA ILE A 85 19.17 3.83 -2.92
C ILE A 85 18.46 2.55 -3.27
N GLY A 86 17.18 2.64 -3.47
CA GLY A 86 16.37 1.47 -3.78
C GLY A 86 15.08 1.80 -4.51
N GLY A 87 14.18 0.85 -4.49
CA GLY A 87 12.84 1.01 -5.02
C GLY A 87 11.82 0.29 -4.16
N ILE A 88 10.59 0.77 -4.24
CA ILE A 88 9.42 0.18 -3.60
C ILE A 88 8.24 0.23 -4.55
N GLY A 89 7.41 -0.80 -4.52
CA GLY A 89 6.12 -0.79 -5.21
C GLY A 89 5.13 -1.66 -4.47
N PHE A 90 3.91 -1.16 -4.31
CA PHE A 90 2.83 -1.90 -3.63
C PHE A 90 1.46 -1.49 -4.12
N SER A 91 0.49 -2.38 -3.94
CA SER A 91 -0.92 -2.10 -4.18
C SER A 91 -1.82 -2.87 -3.23
N GLY A 92 -2.99 -2.32 -2.97
CA GLY A 92 -4.01 -2.92 -2.12
C GLY A 92 -5.40 -2.44 -2.47
N SER A 93 -6.40 -3.13 -1.94
CA SER A 93 -7.80 -2.78 -2.13
C SER A 93 -8.63 -3.03 -0.88
N ASN A 94 -9.69 -2.23 -0.76
CA ASN A 94 -10.70 -2.32 0.29
C ASN A 94 -12.07 -2.20 -0.38
N SER A 95 -13.01 -3.07 -0.04
CA SER A 95 -14.33 -3.07 -0.67
C SER A 95 -15.45 -3.22 0.35
N SER A 96 -16.61 -2.67 0.00
CA SER A 96 -17.85 -2.87 0.72
C SER A 96 -18.96 -3.16 -0.26
N SER A 97 -19.80 -4.13 0.05
CA SER A 97 -20.92 -4.55 -0.79
C SER A 97 -22.16 -4.89 0.03
N GLY A 98 -23.32 -4.82 -0.61
CA GLY A 98 -24.59 -5.18 -0.01
C GLY A 98 -25.72 -5.17 -1.03
N SER A 99 -26.89 -5.70 -0.64
CA SER A 99 -28.11 -5.66 -1.46
C SER A 99 -29.13 -4.74 -0.81
N VAL A 100 -29.58 -3.73 -1.55
CA VAL A 100 -30.51 -2.70 -1.08
C VAL A 100 -31.58 -2.48 -2.15
N GLY A 101 -32.84 -2.67 -1.79
CA GLY A 101 -33.97 -2.48 -2.71
C GLY A 101 -33.92 -3.41 -3.93
N GLY A 102 -33.42 -4.64 -3.77
CA GLY A 102 -33.29 -5.62 -4.86
C GLY A 102 -32.11 -5.34 -5.82
N LEU A 103 -31.25 -4.38 -5.49
CA LEU A 103 -30.04 -4.06 -6.26
C LEU A 103 -28.79 -4.46 -5.47
N ASN A 104 -27.88 -5.15 -6.12
CA ASN A 104 -26.54 -5.39 -5.60
C ASN A 104 -25.70 -4.14 -5.81
N LYS A 105 -25.08 -3.67 -4.74
CA LYS A 105 -24.23 -2.49 -4.72
C LYS A 105 -22.86 -2.85 -4.18
N GLU A 106 -21.82 -2.30 -4.79
CA GLU A 106 -20.44 -2.48 -4.36
C GLU A 106 -19.64 -1.18 -4.58
N VAL A 107 -18.82 -0.84 -3.61
CA VAL A 107 -17.80 0.19 -3.75
C VAL A 107 -16.46 -0.43 -3.41
N LYS A 108 -15.48 -0.25 -4.31
CA LYS A 108 -14.12 -0.73 -4.13
C LYS A 108 -13.14 0.42 -4.22
N TYR A 109 -12.35 0.59 -3.19
CA TYR A 109 -11.24 1.53 -3.14
C TYR A 109 -9.94 0.79 -3.41
N ASN A 110 -9.19 1.20 -4.42
CA ASN A 110 -7.88 0.67 -4.72
C ASN A 110 -6.83 1.76 -4.50
N TYR A 111 -5.65 1.35 -4.07
CA TYR A 111 -4.51 2.23 -3.84
C TYR A 111 -3.23 1.56 -4.30
N GLY A 112 -2.38 2.28 -5.00
CA GLY A 112 -1.09 1.77 -5.45
C GLY A 112 -0.06 2.88 -5.54
N LEU A 113 1.19 2.52 -5.27
CA LEU A 113 2.34 3.43 -5.30
C LEU A 113 3.59 2.69 -5.72
N GLY A 114 4.42 3.36 -6.51
CA GLY A 114 5.77 2.92 -6.83
C GLY A 114 6.74 4.09 -6.86
N GLY A 115 7.99 3.84 -6.46
CA GLY A 115 8.96 4.93 -6.39
C GLY A 115 10.38 4.47 -6.06
N ILE A 116 11.28 5.44 -6.13
CA ILE A 116 12.67 5.31 -5.71
C ILE A 116 12.73 5.64 -4.21
N THR A 117 13.51 4.87 -3.47
CA THR A 117 13.81 5.12 -2.07
C THR A 117 15.22 5.65 -1.91
N VAL A 118 15.40 6.66 -1.09
CA VAL A 118 16.70 7.16 -0.65
C VAL A 118 16.69 7.12 0.86
N GLU A 119 17.60 6.35 1.45
CA GLU A 119 17.64 6.11 2.89
C GLU A 119 19.06 6.30 3.42
N TYR A 120 19.19 6.89 4.59
CA TYR A 120 20.46 7.03 5.31
C TYR A 120 20.40 6.19 6.58
N SER A 121 21.29 5.20 6.70
CA SER A 121 21.41 4.36 7.89
C SER A 121 22.20 5.07 8.98
N LEU A 122 21.66 5.12 10.20
CA LEU A 122 22.27 5.81 11.33
C LEU A 122 23.50 5.02 11.83
N PRO A 123 24.72 5.57 11.74
CA PRO A 123 25.97 4.82 11.97
C PRO A 123 26.26 4.50 13.44
N PHE A 124 25.57 5.16 14.37
CA PHE A 124 25.79 4.99 15.81
C PHE A 124 25.03 3.81 16.42
N ILE A 125 24.13 3.16 15.64
CA ILE A 125 23.39 1.97 16.04
C ILE A 125 24.03 0.77 15.35
N LYS A 126 24.55 -0.19 16.13
CA LYS A 126 25.38 -1.27 15.60
C LYS A 126 24.65 -2.62 15.46
N SER A 127 23.68 -2.91 16.33
CA SER A 127 23.02 -4.21 16.36
C SER A 127 21.83 -4.32 15.40
N ILE A 128 21.26 -3.18 15.00
CA ILE A 128 20.14 -3.07 14.05
C ILE A 128 20.40 -1.89 13.13
N ALA A 129 19.91 -1.94 11.90
CA ALA A 129 20.01 -0.78 11.02
C ALA A 129 18.75 0.07 11.16
N VAL A 130 18.90 1.23 11.78
CA VAL A 130 17.84 2.27 11.74
C VAL A 130 18.16 3.22 10.62
N SER A 131 17.21 3.47 9.73
CA SER A 131 17.38 4.39 8.61
C SER A 131 16.23 5.39 8.53
N VAL A 132 16.61 6.61 8.19
CA VAL A 132 15.69 7.68 7.82
C VAL A 132 15.80 7.93 6.32
N GLY A 133 14.71 8.21 5.66
CA GLY A 133 14.73 8.38 4.22
C GLY A 133 13.48 8.99 3.64
N ALA A 134 13.37 8.88 2.33
CA ALA A 134 12.17 9.29 1.60
C ALA A 134 11.91 8.37 0.40
N ILE A 135 10.63 8.24 0.06
CA ILE A 135 10.17 7.68 -1.21
C ILE A 135 9.85 8.86 -2.13
N LEU A 136 10.40 8.84 -3.33
CA LEU A 136 10.07 9.77 -4.41
C LEU A 136 9.42 8.94 -5.51
N GLY A 137 8.15 9.19 -5.80
CA GLY A 137 7.43 8.28 -6.69
C GLY A 137 6.14 8.83 -7.26
N ALA A 138 5.37 7.92 -7.82
CA ALA A 138 4.05 8.17 -8.34
C ALA A 138 3.08 7.06 -7.89
N GLY A 139 1.82 7.41 -7.82
CA GLY A 139 0.79 6.48 -7.42
C GLY A 139 -0.56 6.82 -8.01
N SER A 140 -1.50 5.95 -7.72
CA SER A 140 -2.90 6.17 -8.04
C SER A 140 -3.81 5.62 -6.95
N SER A 141 -4.93 6.28 -6.78
CA SER A 141 -6.07 5.74 -6.05
C SER A 141 -7.28 5.70 -6.95
N SER A 142 -8.14 4.71 -6.80
CA SER A 142 -9.38 4.65 -7.56
C SER A 142 -10.55 4.18 -6.71
N VAL A 143 -11.73 4.73 -7.02
CA VAL A 143 -13.02 4.31 -6.47
C VAL A 143 -13.83 3.71 -7.59
N GLU A 144 -14.16 2.44 -7.48
CA GLU A 144 -15.04 1.74 -8.41
C GLU A 144 -16.41 1.59 -7.75
N ILE A 145 -17.45 2.01 -8.45
CA ILE A 145 -18.84 2.06 -7.96
C ILE A 145 -19.69 1.18 -8.86
N TYR A 146 -20.27 0.16 -8.29
CA TYR A 146 -21.12 -0.78 -9.01
C TYR A 146 -22.52 -0.86 -8.41
N GLN A 147 -23.52 -0.86 -9.28
CA GLN A 147 -24.90 -1.17 -8.93
C GLN A 147 -25.56 -1.97 -10.04
N ASN A 148 -26.24 -3.06 -9.72
CA ASN A 148 -26.90 -3.88 -10.70
C ASN A 148 -28.02 -4.73 -10.08
N SER A 149 -28.88 -5.30 -10.92
CA SER A 149 -29.95 -6.21 -10.52
C SER A 149 -29.52 -7.68 -10.40
N GLY A 150 -28.26 -8.00 -10.65
CA GLY A 150 -27.69 -9.34 -10.44
C GLY A 150 -27.81 -10.32 -11.61
N SER A 151 -28.55 -10.01 -12.66
CA SER A 151 -28.71 -10.91 -13.83
C SER A 151 -28.12 -10.29 -15.09
N PHE A 152 -27.15 -10.97 -15.69
CA PHE A 152 -26.52 -10.56 -16.94
C PHE A 152 -26.48 -11.73 -17.91
N THR A 153 -26.76 -11.45 -19.18
CA THR A 153 -26.43 -12.34 -20.30
C THR A 153 -25.38 -11.67 -21.18
N TRP A 154 -24.65 -12.45 -21.94
CA TRP A 154 -23.65 -11.91 -22.89
C TRP A 154 -24.25 -10.85 -23.80
N ASN A 155 -25.44 -11.10 -24.35
CA ASN A 155 -26.10 -10.16 -25.25
C ASN A 155 -26.48 -8.85 -24.52
N ASN A 156 -27.04 -8.93 -23.30
CA ASN A 156 -27.44 -7.74 -22.54
C ASN A 156 -26.26 -6.80 -22.22
N VAL A 157 -25.04 -7.33 -22.11
CA VAL A 157 -23.86 -6.50 -21.92
C VAL A 157 -23.59 -5.62 -23.14
N TRP A 158 -23.73 -6.18 -24.33
CA TRP A 158 -23.48 -5.48 -25.59
C TRP A 158 -24.67 -4.63 -26.05
N ASP A 159 -25.90 -5.02 -25.72
CA ASP A 159 -27.12 -4.26 -26.05
C ASP A 159 -27.09 -2.83 -25.54
N LYS A 160 -26.43 -2.58 -24.41
CA LYS A 160 -26.25 -1.22 -23.85
C LYS A 160 -25.52 -0.26 -24.81
N VAL A 161 -24.58 -0.79 -25.58
CA VAL A 161 -23.75 0.01 -26.52
C VAL A 161 -24.36 0.02 -27.92
N ASN A 162 -25.15 -1.01 -28.25
CA ASN A 162 -25.74 -1.19 -29.57
C ASN A 162 -27.18 -0.65 -29.71
N GLY A 163 -27.64 0.14 -28.73
CA GLY A 163 -28.97 0.77 -28.79
C GLY A 163 -30.15 -0.10 -28.31
N GLY A 164 -29.87 -1.20 -27.60
CA GLY A 164 -30.89 -2.01 -26.94
C GLY A 164 -31.40 -1.39 -25.64
N ASN A 165 -32.31 -2.10 -24.95
CA ASN A 165 -32.90 -1.65 -23.69
C ASN A 165 -31.81 -1.41 -22.62
N VAL A 166 -31.56 -0.15 -22.30
CA VAL A 166 -30.67 0.25 -21.19
C VAL A 166 -31.40 -0.06 -19.89
N MET A 167 -30.88 -1.01 -19.12
CA MET A 167 -31.36 -1.22 -17.74
C MET A 167 -31.05 0.03 -16.93
N THR A 168 -32.06 0.80 -16.55
CA THR A 168 -31.98 2.12 -15.92
C THR A 168 -31.28 2.13 -14.53
N ASN A 169 -31.10 0.94 -13.92
CA ASN A 169 -30.55 0.80 -12.56
C ASN A 169 -29.14 0.24 -12.53
N GLN A 170 -28.39 0.30 -13.65
CA GLN A 170 -27.01 -0.16 -13.69
C GLN A 170 -26.05 1.02 -13.61
N VAL A 171 -25.14 0.96 -12.64
CA VAL A 171 -24.02 1.89 -12.48
C VAL A 171 -22.72 1.09 -12.56
N SER A 172 -21.75 1.60 -13.30
CA SER A 172 -20.40 1.05 -13.37
C SER A 172 -19.45 2.20 -13.66
N ASP A 173 -19.05 2.89 -12.61
CA ASP A 173 -18.18 4.05 -12.69
C ASP A 173 -16.86 3.78 -12.00
N LYS A 174 -15.78 4.25 -12.61
CA LYS A 174 -14.44 4.23 -12.04
C LYS A 174 -13.89 5.64 -11.97
N ILE A 175 -13.70 6.12 -10.75
CA ILE A 175 -13.07 7.40 -10.46
C ILE A 175 -11.60 7.12 -10.13
N THR A 176 -10.68 7.79 -10.79
CA THR A 176 -9.23 7.59 -10.61
C THR A 176 -8.55 8.90 -10.30
N ASN A 177 -7.63 8.87 -9.35
CA ASN A 177 -6.73 9.96 -9.04
C ASN A 177 -5.29 9.49 -9.24
N SER A 178 -4.52 10.20 -10.07
CA SER A 178 -3.10 9.98 -10.25
C SER A 178 -2.32 11.12 -9.60
N PHE A 179 -1.20 10.79 -8.95
CA PHE A 179 -0.42 11.77 -8.20
C PHE A 179 1.07 11.42 -8.17
N PHE A 180 1.90 12.42 -8.00
CA PHE A 180 3.28 12.25 -7.55
C PHE A 180 3.32 12.26 -6.02
N THR A 181 4.37 11.68 -5.46
CA THR A 181 4.51 11.60 -4.01
C THR A 181 5.93 11.84 -3.52
N ILE A 182 5.99 12.47 -2.36
CA ILE A 182 7.15 12.49 -1.48
C ILE A 182 6.69 11.90 -0.15
N ALA A 183 7.36 10.84 0.31
CA ALA A 183 7.01 10.20 1.57
C ALA A 183 8.24 10.05 2.45
N PRO A 184 8.40 10.86 3.51
CA PRO A 184 9.40 10.61 4.53
C PRO A 184 9.17 9.25 5.19
N THR A 185 10.26 8.52 5.46
CA THR A 185 10.22 7.16 6.00
C THR A 185 11.19 6.98 7.16
N LEU A 186 10.83 6.09 8.06
CA LEU A 186 11.68 5.56 9.12
C LEU A 186 11.61 4.04 9.04
N ASN A 187 12.76 3.38 8.94
CA ASN A 187 12.85 1.92 8.84
C ASN A 187 13.85 1.38 9.86
N VAL A 188 13.54 0.19 10.34
CA VAL A 188 14.39 -0.62 11.21
C VAL A 188 14.59 -1.97 10.55
N ASP A 189 15.83 -2.30 10.21
CA ASP A 189 16.22 -3.60 9.69
C ASP A 189 16.89 -4.40 10.79
N ILE A 190 16.35 -5.56 11.08
CA ILE A 190 16.82 -6.51 12.08
C ILE A 190 17.51 -7.65 11.32
N PRO A 191 18.85 -7.78 11.36
CA PRO A 191 19.53 -8.87 10.71
C PRO A 191 19.21 -10.19 11.43
N ILE A 192 18.71 -11.17 10.69
CA ILE A 192 18.46 -12.53 11.16
C ILE A 192 19.70 -13.38 10.84
N SER A 193 20.31 -13.16 9.69
CA SER A 193 21.54 -13.77 9.24
C SER A 193 22.27 -12.86 8.26
N ARG A 194 23.46 -13.24 7.80
CA ARG A 194 24.19 -12.49 6.75
C ARG A 194 23.45 -12.38 5.41
N PHE A 195 22.38 -13.15 5.22
CA PHE A 195 21.60 -13.15 3.97
C PHE A 195 20.14 -12.75 4.16
N VAL A 196 19.65 -12.62 5.40
CA VAL A 196 18.25 -12.37 5.71
C VAL A 196 18.13 -11.29 6.76
N ALA A 197 17.28 -10.30 6.48
CA ALA A 197 16.88 -9.27 7.43
C ALA A 197 15.36 -9.15 7.49
N PHE A 198 14.85 -8.82 8.66
CA PHE A 198 13.46 -8.44 8.86
C PHE A 198 13.36 -6.93 8.97
N ARG A 199 12.51 -6.32 8.15
CA ARG A 199 12.26 -4.87 8.18
C ARG A 199 10.93 -4.56 8.82
N VAL A 200 10.90 -3.55 9.67
CA VAL A 200 9.71 -2.84 10.13
C VAL A 200 9.93 -1.36 9.87
N GLY A 201 8.93 -0.69 9.34
CA GLY A 201 9.05 0.74 9.09
C GLY A 201 7.70 1.38 8.81
N GLY A 202 7.74 2.65 8.48
CA GLY A 202 6.57 3.41 8.11
C GLY A 202 6.92 4.78 7.60
N GLY A 203 5.90 5.52 7.21
CA GLY A 203 6.08 6.85 6.69
C GLY A 203 4.75 7.53 6.42
N TYR A 204 4.84 8.74 5.91
CA TYR A 204 3.68 9.54 5.54
C TYR A 204 3.77 9.93 4.07
N ILE A 205 2.79 9.49 3.29
CA ILE A 205 2.68 9.78 1.86
C ILE A 205 2.01 11.13 1.70
N THR A 206 2.76 12.09 1.16
CA THR A 206 2.24 13.40 0.73
C THR A 206 2.08 13.38 -0.78
N THR A 207 0.88 13.67 -1.27
CA THR A 207 0.56 13.64 -2.70
C THR A 207 0.61 15.03 -3.31
N ILE A 208 1.14 15.10 -4.53
CA ILE A 208 1.31 16.34 -5.30
C ILE A 208 0.71 16.13 -6.67
N GLY A 209 -0.03 17.14 -7.19
CA GLY A 209 -0.56 17.09 -8.54
C GLY A 209 -1.75 16.14 -8.70
N SER A 210 -2.64 16.09 -7.72
CA SER A 210 -3.87 15.29 -7.74
C SER A 210 -4.79 15.71 -8.88
N SER A 211 -5.22 14.74 -9.68
CA SER A 211 -6.16 14.94 -10.80
C SER A 211 -7.20 13.81 -10.81
N TRP A 212 -8.43 14.15 -10.45
CA TRP A 212 -9.54 13.21 -10.42
C TRP A 212 -10.23 13.12 -11.78
N LYS A 213 -10.37 11.91 -12.27
CA LYS A 213 -10.99 11.58 -13.55
C LYS A 213 -12.00 10.46 -13.39
N ILE A 214 -13.00 10.42 -14.26
CA ILE A 214 -14.00 9.35 -14.28
C ILE A 214 -13.98 8.61 -15.61
N ASN A 215 -14.13 7.31 -15.57
CA ASN A 215 -14.23 6.40 -16.72
C ASN A 215 -13.12 6.65 -17.77
N ASN A 216 -13.46 7.14 -18.97
CA ASN A 216 -12.53 7.38 -20.07
C ASN A 216 -11.76 8.71 -19.89
N ASP A 217 -11.11 8.90 -18.76
CA ASP A 217 -10.28 10.08 -18.45
C ASP A 217 -11.01 11.44 -18.46
N GLN A 218 -12.33 11.45 -18.26
CA GLN A 218 -13.09 12.69 -18.15
C GLN A 218 -12.81 13.36 -16.80
N THR A 219 -12.47 14.65 -16.83
CA THR A 219 -12.17 15.40 -15.60
C THR A 219 -13.41 15.55 -14.73
N ILE A 220 -13.28 15.31 -13.44
CA ILE A 220 -14.34 15.56 -12.45
C ILE A 220 -14.17 16.96 -11.88
N ASN A 221 -15.21 17.76 -11.94
CA ASN A 221 -15.26 19.08 -11.34
C ASN A 221 -15.81 19.01 -9.91
N ASN A 222 -15.48 20.02 -9.09
CA ASN A 222 -15.97 20.16 -7.72
C ASN A 222 -15.67 18.96 -6.80
N VAL A 223 -14.54 18.34 -7.00
CA VAL A 223 -14.05 17.30 -6.06
C VAL A 223 -13.76 17.96 -4.70
N PRO A 224 -14.21 17.39 -3.57
CA PRO A 224 -13.92 17.94 -2.26
C PRO A 224 -12.42 18.12 -2.05
N SER A 225 -12.01 19.27 -1.54
CA SER A 225 -10.59 19.61 -1.34
C SER A 225 -9.88 18.75 -0.29
N ASP A 226 -10.64 18.15 0.62
CA ASP A 226 -10.19 17.23 1.66
C ASP A 226 -10.10 15.77 1.17
N LEU A 227 -10.60 15.46 -0.04
CA LEU A 227 -10.41 14.16 -0.67
C LEU A 227 -8.99 14.07 -1.26
N THR A 228 -8.03 13.82 -0.40
CA THR A 228 -6.63 13.65 -0.76
C THR A 228 -6.24 12.18 -0.74
N SER A 229 -5.19 11.82 -1.49
CA SER A 229 -4.58 10.48 -1.40
C SER A 229 -3.42 10.43 -0.38
N ASN A 230 -3.29 11.46 0.45
CA ASN A 230 -2.33 11.47 1.56
C ASN A 230 -2.66 10.35 2.54
N SER A 231 -1.64 9.66 3.02
CA SER A 231 -1.84 8.50 3.87
C SER A 231 -0.63 8.22 4.74
N PHE A 232 -0.89 7.80 5.95
CA PHE A 232 0.13 7.13 6.76
C PHE A 232 0.23 5.67 6.30
N PHE A 233 1.42 5.08 6.38
CA PHE A 233 1.60 3.65 6.14
C PHE A 233 2.57 3.02 7.12
N ILE A 234 2.38 1.73 7.35
CA ILE A 234 3.29 0.86 8.08
C ILE A 234 3.67 -0.27 7.15
N GLN A 235 4.95 -0.59 7.10
CA GLN A 235 5.48 -1.72 6.33
C GLN A 235 6.21 -2.70 7.21
N THR A 236 6.12 -3.96 6.82
CA THR A 236 6.97 -5.04 7.33
C THR A 236 7.55 -5.77 6.13
N GLY A 237 8.61 -6.55 6.31
CA GLY A 237 9.13 -7.34 5.20
C GLY A 237 10.26 -8.25 5.59
N ILE A 238 10.45 -9.30 4.79
CA ILE A 238 11.62 -10.16 4.85
C ILE A 238 12.46 -9.87 3.61
N TYR A 239 13.71 -9.49 3.87
CA TYR A 239 14.66 -9.10 2.84
C TYR A 239 15.74 -10.14 2.73
N PHE A 240 16.02 -10.54 1.50
CA PHE A 240 17.11 -11.42 1.14
C PHE A 240 18.18 -10.62 0.41
N GLY A 241 19.44 -10.82 0.77
CA GLY A 241 20.52 -10.05 0.16
C GLY A 241 21.89 -10.50 0.57
N LEU A 242 22.87 -9.74 0.14
CA LEU A 242 24.26 -9.86 0.53
C LEU A 242 24.58 -8.65 1.41
N PHE A 243 24.89 -8.93 2.66
CA PHE A 243 25.32 -7.93 3.63
C PHE A 243 26.81 -8.18 3.91
N ALA A 244 27.67 -7.34 3.38
CA ALA A 244 29.10 -7.35 3.69
C ALA A 244 29.35 -6.54 4.96
N PHE A 245 30.03 -7.14 5.91
CA PHE A 245 30.35 -6.59 7.22
C PHE A 245 31.70 -5.92 7.21
#